data_e240e8aa706678e5497644852421e0b2
#
_entry.id   e240e8aa706678e5497644852421e0b2
#
_cell.length_a   1.000
_cell.length_b   1.000
_cell.length_c   1.000
_cell.angle_alpha   90.00
_cell.angle_beta   90.00
_cell.angle_gamma   90.00
#
_symmetry.space_group_name_H-M   'P 1'
#
loop_
_entity.id
_entity.type
_entity.pdbx_description
1 polymer ?
#
loop_
_entity_poly.entity_id
_entity_poly.type
_entity_poly.pdbx_seq_one_letter_code
_entity_poly.pdbx_strand_id
1 'polypeptide(L)'
;MPALRLAVISRVMLLGLLGEFSLVPLVVGDAGAEAVAQVLERLWGGAETLIVISSDLSHYLPYAQAQAVDRATVQRILALDAGLAPHQACGSAAINGALLAARRHGLAPRLLDLCNSGDTAGDRDRVVGYGAIAFEETP
;
A
#
# COMPACT_ATOMS: atom_id res chain seq x y z
N MET A 1 13.06 -17.35 -5.70
CA MET A 1 12.42 -16.24 -4.96
C MET A 1 11.10 -15.87 -5.62
N PRO A 2 10.04 -15.72 -4.88
CA PRO A 2 8.79 -15.23 -5.45
C PRO A 2 8.99 -13.82 -6.02
N ALA A 3 8.39 -13.55 -7.17
CA ALA A 3 8.50 -12.24 -7.80
C ALA A 3 7.62 -11.22 -7.09
N LEU A 4 8.19 -10.08 -6.73
CA LEU A 4 7.45 -8.94 -6.22
C LEU A 4 6.68 -8.28 -7.38
N ARG A 5 5.36 -8.21 -7.27
CA ARG A 5 4.49 -7.68 -8.33
C ARG A 5 3.79 -6.39 -7.95
N LEU A 6 3.55 -6.21 -6.67
CA LEU A 6 2.84 -5.06 -6.15
C LEU A 6 3.37 -4.72 -4.76
N ALA A 7 3.43 -3.43 -4.44
CA ALA A 7 3.78 -2.94 -3.13
C ALA A 7 2.86 -1.81 -2.68
N VAL A 8 2.53 -1.76 -1.40
CA VAL A 8 1.93 -0.60 -0.74
C VAL A 8 2.98 -0.01 0.19
N ILE A 9 3.37 1.24 -0.03
CA ILE A 9 4.49 1.88 0.65
C ILE A 9 4.16 3.33 0.97
N SER A 10 4.40 3.75 2.22
CA SER A 10 4.16 5.11 2.66
C SER A 10 5.20 6.12 2.18
N ARG A 11 6.41 5.70 1.85
CA ARG A 11 7.45 6.58 1.30
C ARG A 11 8.08 5.95 0.05
N VAL A 12 7.87 6.58 -1.09
CA VAL A 12 8.44 6.11 -2.36
C VAL A 12 9.89 6.61 -2.49
N MET A 13 10.78 6.16 -1.64
CA MET A 13 12.22 6.36 -1.80
C MET A 13 12.90 5.23 -2.59
N LEU A 14 12.14 4.21 -2.96
CA LEU A 14 12.63 3.05 -3.72
C LEU A 14 13.16 3.40 -5.11
N LEU A 15 12.71 4.49 -5.70
CA LEU A 15 13.09 4.89 -7.05
C LEU A 15 14.60 5.14 -7.20
N GLY A 16 15.26 5.59 -6.14
CA GLY A 16 16.72 5.76 -6.12
C GLY A 16 17.52 4.45 -6.08
N LEU A 17 16.88 3.31 -5.80
CA LEU A 17 17.50 1.99 -5.68
C LEU A 17 17.34 1.14 -6.94
N LEU A 18 16.46 1.53 -7.87
CA LEU A 18 16.05 0.73 -9.04
C LEU A 18 16.83 1.14 -10.27
N GLY A 19 17.97 1.57 -10.36
CA GLY A 19 18.72 1.85 -11.59
C GLY A 19 17.87 2.59 -12.65
N GLU A 20 17.99 2.21 -13.90
CA GLU A 20 17.16 2.77 -14.99
C GLU A 20 15.79 2.11 -15.05
N PHE A 21 14.72 2.92 -15.04
CA PHE A 21 13.34 2.46 -15.16
C PHE A 21 12.46 3.51 -15.84
N SER A 22 11.33 3.10 -16.38
CA SER A 22 10.28 3.99 -16.88
C SER A 22 9.17 4.10 -15.83
N LEU A 23 8.63 5.28 -15.62
CA LEU A 23 7.57 5.55 -14.65
C LEU A 23 6.28 5.94 -15.35
N VAL A 24 5.17 5.29 -14.98
CA VAL A 24 3.81 5.70 -15.34
C VAL A 24 3.12 6.21 -14.07
N PRO A 25 3.09 7.52 -13.81
CA PRO A 25 2.43 8.07 -12.63
C PRO A 25 0.92 8.12 -12.83
N LEU A 26 0.18 7.68 -11.81
CA LEU A 26 -1.28 7.71 -11.77
C LEU A 26 -1.74 8.42 -10.51
N VAL A 27 -2.66 9.37 -10.67
CA VAL A 27 -3.33 10.02 -9.55
C VAL A 27 -4.73 9.41 -9.40
N VAL A 28 -5.01 8.85 -8.24
CA VAL A 28 -6.30 8.23 -7.93
C VAL A 28 -7.13 9.23 -7.12
N GLY A 29 -8.23 9.69 -7.72
CA GLY A 29 -9.21 10.55 -7.05
C GLY A 29 -10.35 9.73 -6.42
N ASP A 30 -11.55 10.23 -6.53
CA ASP A 30 -12.78 9.55 -6.07
C ASP A 30 -13.17 8.45 -7.06
N ALA A 31 -12.45 7.35 -7.02
CA ALA A 31 -12.67 6.20 -7.89
C ALA A 31 -12.99 4.96 -7.05
N GLY A 32 -13.96 4.18 -7.52
CA GLY A 32 -14.27 2.89 -6.91
C GLY A 32 -13.16 1.86 -7.10
N ALA A 33 -13.05 0.92 -6.17
CA ALA A 33 -12.02 -0.11 -6.19
C ALA A 33 -11.97 -0.91 -7.51
N GLU A 34 -13.13 -1.19 -8.09
CA GLU A 34 -13.22 -1.91 -9.36
C GLU A 34 -12.62 -1.12 -10.53
N ALA A 35 -12.88 0.18 -10.61
CA ALA A 35 -12.31 1.03 -11.67
C ALA A 35 -10.78 1.10 -11.56
N VAL A 36 -10.25 1.24 -10.34
CA VAL A 36 -8.81 1.20 -10.10
C VAL A 36 -8.23 -0.17 -10.48
N ALA A 37 -8.87 -1.26 -10.06
CA ALA A 37 -8.42 -2.61 -10.39
C ALA A 37 -8.35 -2.82 -11.93
N GLN A 38 -9.36 -2.36 -12.67
CA GLN A 38 -9.36 -2.47 -14.13
C GLN A 38 -8.21 -1.71 -14.79
N VAL A 39 -7.84 -0.54 -14.29
CA VAL A 39 -6.66 0.19 -14.79
C VAL A 39 -5.38 -0.58 -14.48
N LEU A 40 -5.23 -1.09 -13.26
CA LEU A 40 -4.07 -1.89 -12.88
C LEU A 40 -3.94 -3.17 -13.71
N GLU A 41 -5.06 -3.84 -13.99
CA GLU A 41 -5.09 -5.02 -14.89
C GLU A 41 -4.55 -4.72 -16.29
N ARG A 42 -4.91 -3.57 -16.84
CA ARG A 42 -4.43 -3.14 -18.17
C ARG A 42 -2.94 -2.80 -18.19
N LEU A 43 -2.40 -2.39 -17.05
CA LEU A 43 -1.00 -1.99 -16.87
C LEU A 43 -0.16 -3.07 -16.18
N TRP A 44 -0.73 -4.25 -15.94
CA TRP A 44 -0.12 -5.28 -15.10
C TRP A 44 1.27 -5.70 -15.56
N GLY A 45 1.45 -5.86 -16.86
CA GLY A 45 2.72 -6.26 -17.47
C GLY A 45 3.24 -7.62 -17.02
N GLY A 46 4.51 -7.86 -17.31
CA GLY A 46 5.25 -9.07 -16.93
C GLY A 46 6.16 -8.85 -15.72
N ALA A 47 7.19 -9.67 -15.61
CA ALA A 47 8.18 -9.61 -14.51
C ALA A 47 8.98 -8.30 -14.47
N GLU A 48 8.98 -7.54 -15.56
CA GLU A 48 9.62 -6.22 -15.68
C GLU A 48 8.80 -5.10 -15.02
N THR A 49 7.53 -5.37 -14.65
CA THR A 49 6.60 -4.36 -14.14
C THR A 49 6.41 -4.50 -12.64
N LEU A 50 6.63 -3.42 -11.92
CA LEU A 50 6.29 -3.29 -10.49
C LEU A 50 5.21 -2.21 -10.32
N ILE A 51 4.10 -2.56 -9.70
CA ILE A 51 3.06 -1.61 -9.30
C ILE A 51 3.35 -1.15 -7.87
N VAL A 52 3.41 0.16 -7.67
CA VAL A 52 3.64 0.78 -6.36
C VAL A 52 2.45 1.65 -6.00
N ILE A 53 1.80 1.34 -4.89
CA ILE A 53 0.74 2.16 -4.30
C ILE A 53 1.35 3.01 -3.19
N SER A 54 1.36 4.32 -3.36
CA SER A 54 1.84 5.27 -2.36
C SER A 54 0.70 5.69 -1.45
N SER A 55 0.79 5.40 -0.16
CA SER A 55 -0.21 5.76 0.84
C SER A 55 0.39 5.77 2.24
N ASP A 56 0.06 6.79 3.03
CA ASP A 56 0.21 6.72 4.47
C ASP A 56 -1.01 6.00 5.08
N LEU A 57 -0.88 5.57 6.34
CA LEU A 57 -1.96 4.96 7.12
C LEU A 57 -2.75 6.05 7.88
N SER A 58 -2.98 5.91 9.18
CA SER A 58 -3.73 6.90 9.95
C SER A 58 -3.00 8.24 10.06
N HIS A 59 -3.76 9.33 10.20
CA HIS A 59 -3.23 10.67 10.35
C HIS A 59 -3.67 11.31 11.66
N TYR A 60 -2.68 11.92 12.35
CA TYR A 60 -2.89 12.84 13.46
C TYR A 60 -3.57 12.25 14.69
N LEU A 61 -3.52 10.93 14.86
CA LEU A 61 -3.96 10.26 16.08
C LEU A 61 -2.85 10.26 17.15
N PRO A 62 -3.22 10.19 18.45
CA PRO A 62 -2.25 9.87 19.49
C PRO A 62 -1.56 8.52 19.23
N TYR A 63 -0.29 8.41 19.64
CA TYR A 63 0.57 7.26 19.32
C TYR A 63 -0.07 5.89 19.54
N ALA A 64 -0.63 5.63 20.71
CA ALA A 64 -1.24 4.33 21.04
C ALA A 64 -2.49 4.05 20.19
N GLN A 65 -3.29 5.09 19.90
CA GLN A 65 -4.47 4.96 19.06
C GLN A 65 -4.07 4.71 17.60
N ALA A 66 -3.07 5.42 17.09
CA ALA A 66 -2.53 5.21 15.76
C ALA A 66 -2.02 3.78 15.59
N GLN A 67 -1.26 3.27 16.56
CA GLN A 67 -0.78 1.88 16.52
C GLN A 67 -1.94 0.87 16.41
N ALA A 68 -3.02 1.07 17.15
CA ALA A 68 -4.18 0.16 17.13
C ALA A 68 -4.91 0.21 15.78
N VAL A 69 -5.16 1.42 15.25
CA VAL A 69 -5.82 1.63 13.96
C VAL A 69 -4.97 1.08 12.81
N ASP A 70 -3.68 1.38 12.81
CA ASP A 70 -2.78 0.97 11.73
C ASP A 70 -2.58 -0.55 11.70
N ARG A 71 -2.46 -1.21 12.86
CA ARG A 71 -2.43 -2.67 12.92
C ARG A 71 -3.72 -3.29 12.35
N ALA A 72 -4.88 -2.75 12.71
CA ALA A 72 -6.15 -3.23 12.19
C ALA A 72 -6.24 -3.03 10.67
N THR A 73 -5.80 -1.89 10.16
CA THR A 73 -5.74 -1.59 8.72
C THR A 73 -4.82 -2.56 7.99
N VAL A 74 -3.62 -2.80 8.51
CA VAL A 74 -2.66 -3.76 7.95
C VAL A 74 -3.25 -5.18 7.93
N GLN A 75 -3.93 -5.62 8.99
CA GLN A 75 -4.58 -6.94 9.00
C GLN A 75 -5.62 -7.08 7.89
N ARG A 76 -6.39 -6.02 7.59
CA ARG A 76 -7.33 -6.02 6.48
C ARG A 76 -6.61 -6.10 5.13
N ILE A 77 -5.50 -5.37 4.96
CA ILE A 77 -4.67 -5.44 3.74
C ILE A 77 -4.12 -6.86 3.56
N LEU A 78 -3.58 -7.47 4.62
CA LEU A 78 -3.06 -8.84 4.59
C LEU A 78 -4.17 -9.89 4.33
N ALA A 79 -5.41 -9.60 4.68
CA ALA A 79 -6.57 -10.41 4.34
C ALA A 79 -7.12 -10.13 2.93
N LEU A 80 -6.51 -9.24 2.15
CA LEU A 80 -6.98 -8.76 0.84
C LEU A 80 -8.41 -8.18 0.90
N ASP A 81 -8.77 -7.54 2.02
CA ASP A 81 -10.08 -6.91 2.21
C ASP A 81 -10.09 -5.50 1.58
N ALA A 82 -10.72 -5.38 0.43
CA ALA A 82 -10.80 -4.16 -0.38
C ALA A 82 -11.88 -3.17 0.09
N GLY A 83 -12.05 -3.01 1.39
CA GLY A 83 -13.05 -2.13 2.01
C GLY A 83 -12.47 -1.06 2.93
N LEU A 84 -11.22 -0.63 2.71
CA LEU A 84 -10.58 0.40 3.53
C LEU A 84 -11.26 1.75 3.34
N ALA A 85 -11.42 2.48 4.45
CA ALA A 85 -11.96 3.83 4.47
C ALA A 85 -10.84 4.90 4.43
N PRO A 86 -11.14 6.14 3.98
CA PRO A 86 -10.13 7.21 3.86
C PRO A 86 -9.41 7.56 5.16
N HIS A 87 -10.05 7.39 6.32
CA HIS A 87 -9.42 7.66 7.62
C HIS A 87 -8.41 6.58 8.03
N GLN A 88 -8.42 5.41 7.39
CA GLN A 88 -7.47 4.32 7.64
C GLN A 88 -6.20 4.47 6.80
N ALA A 89 -6.35 5.01 5.59
CA ALA A 89 -5.23 5.25 4.67
C ALA A 89 -5.60 6.35 3.68
N CYS A 90 -4.73 7.33 3.46
CA CYS A 90 -5.00 8.42 2.52
C CYS A 90 -5.15 7.92 1.07
N GLY A 91 -4.48 6.85 0.70
CA GLY A 91 -4.60 6.17 -0.58
C GLY A 91 -5.57 4.98 -0.58
N SER A 92 -6.60 4.97 0.29
CA SER A 92 -7.53 3.84 0.43
C SER A 92 -8.18 3.41 -0.89
N ALA A 93 -8.57 4.34 -1.75
CA ALA A 93 -9.13 4.02 -3.06
C ALA A 93 -8.15 3.23 -3.94
N ALA A 94 -6.89 3.67 -3.99
CA ALA A 94 -5.84 2.98 -4.73
C ALA A 94 -5.50 1.61 -4.11
N ILE A 95 -5.41 1.54 -2.77
CA ILE A 95 -5.17 0.28 -2.06
C ILE A 95 -6.31 -0.69 -2.33
N ASN A 96 -7.56 -0.29 -2.20
CA ASN A 96 -8.72 -1.16 -2.43
C ASN A 96 -8.71 -1.77 -3.85
N GLY A 97 -8.41 -0.97 -4.86
CA GLY A 97 -8.25 -1.47 -6.22
C GLY A 97 -7.09 -2.43 -6.39
N ALA A 98 -5.96 -2.13 -5.77
CA ALA A 98 -4.79 -3.00 -5.78
C ALA A 98 -5.06 -4.35 -5.07
N LEU A 99 -5.83 -4.35 -3.98
CA LEU A 99 -6.23 -5.58 -3.28
C LEU A 99 -7.14 -6.47 -4.14
N LEU A 100 -8.06 -5.87 -4.91
CA LEU A 100 -8.86 -6.63 -5.89
C LEU A 100 -7.97 -7.26 -6.97
N ALA A 101 -7.05 -6.49 -7.54
CA ALA A 101 -6.11 -7.00 -8.54
C ALA A 101 -5.21 -8.10 -7.95
N ALA A 102 -4.64 -7.88 -6.76
CA ALA A 102 -3.83 -8.88 -6.05
C ALA A 102 -4.57 -10.21 -5.83
N ARG A 103 -5.84 -10.13 -5.45
CA ARG A 103 -6.71 -11.32 -5.29
C ARG A 103 -6.90 -12.06 -6.61
N ARG A 104 -7.15 -11.34 -7.70
CA ARG A 104 -7.34 -11.93 -9.04
C ARG A 104 -6.08 -12.63 -9.55
N HIS A 105 -4.92 -12.06 -9.23
CA HIS A 105 -3.62 -12.63 -9.59
C HIS A 105 -3.06 -13.63 -8.58
N GLY A 106 -3.80 -13.96 -7.52
CA GLY A 106 -3.37 -14.92 -6.51
C GLY A 106 -2.12 -14.50 -5.74
N LEU A 107 -1.89 -13.20 -5.57
CA LEU A 107 -0.72 -12.71 -4.85
C LEU A 107 -0.85 -12.92 -3.34
N ALA A 108 0.25 -13.25 -2.71
CA ALA A 108 0.38 -13.37 -1.25
C ALA A 108 0.93 -12.06 -0.66
N PRO A 109 0.16 -11.37 0.22
CA PRO A 109 0.65 -10.18 0.89
C PRO A 109 1.58 -10.54 2.05
N ARG A 110 2.62 -9.72 2.25
CA ARG A 110 3.57 -9.84 3.35
C ARG A 110 3.90 -8.48 3.93
N LEU A 111 3.70 -8.30 5.23
CA LEU A 111 4.13 -7.11 5.94
C LEU A 111 5.66 -7.08 6.04
N LEU A 112 6.27 -6.00 5.59
CA LEU A 112 7.71 -5.77 5.69
C LEU A 112 8.04 -4.88 6.86
N ASP A 113 7.26 -3.80 7.06
CA ASP A 113 7.46 -2.86 8.17
C ASP A 113 6.16 -2.12 8.52
N LEU A 114 6.04 -1.73 9.79
CA LEU A 114 4.95 -0.93 10.32
C LEU A 114 5.47 -0.05 11.44
N CYS A 115 5.45 1.25 11.23
CA CYS A 115 5.88 2.26 12.21
C CYS A 115 5.03 3.53 12.09
N ASN A 116 5.35 4.54 12.86
CA ASN A 116 4.75 5.87 12.73
C ASN A 116 5.77 6.98 12.98
N SER A 117 5.37 8.22 12.75
CA SER A 117 6.26 9.37 12.92
C SER A 117 6.77 9.56 14.36
N GLY A 118 6.07 9.05 15.35
CA GLY A 118 6.50 9.05 16.75
C GLY A 118 7.62 8.05 17.08
N ASP A 119 7.90 7.11 16.16
CA ASP A 119 9.01 6.17 16.26
C ASP A 119 10.33 6.77 15.72
N THR A 120 10.26 7.84 14.95
CA THR A 120 11.41 8.43 14.25
C THR A 120 11.84 9.77 14.84
N ALA A 121 11.05 10.83 14.68
CA ALA A 121 11.44 12.19 15.04
C ALA A 121 10.29 13.08 15.53
N GLY A 122 9.06 12.58 15.51
CA GLY A 122 7.87 13.34 15.86
C GLY A 122 7.52 13.27 17.34
N ASP A 123 6.67 14.19 17.78
CA ASP A 123 5.97 13.99 19.04
C ASP A 123 4.99 12.81 18.94
N ARG A 124 4.44 12.40 20.07
CA ARG A 124 3.52 11.24 20.13
C ARG A 124 2.05 11.65 20.29
N ASP A 125 1.77 12.91 20.28
CA ASP A 125 0.40 13.42 20.46
C ASP A 125 -0.37 13.36 19.13
N ARG A 126 0.34 13.53 18.02
CA ARG A 126 -0.23 13.53 16.66
C ARG A 126 0.72 12.86 15.68
N VAL A 127 0.53 11.58 15.42
CA VAL A 127 1.42 10.82 14.54
C VAL A 127 0.77 10.50 13.18
N VAL A 128 1.60 10.16 12.22
CA VAL A 128 1.20 9.59 10.93
C VAL A 128 1.72 8.17 10.85
N GLY A 129 0.84 7.22 10.52
CA GLY A 129 1.19 5.82 10.36
C GLY A 129 1.85 5.52 9.01
N TYR A 130 2.86 4.66 9.03
CA TYR A 130 3.61 4.21 7.84
C TYR A 130 3.64 2.70 7.77
N GLY A 131 3.44 2.16 6.56
CA GLY A 131 3.53 0.74 6.31
C GLY A 131 4.31 0.43 5.03
N ALA A 132 4.92 -0.75 5.00
CA ALA A 132 5.49 -1.34 3.80
C ALA A 132 4.99 -2.78 3.67
N ILE A 133 4.23 -3.05 2.61
CA ILE A 133 3.62 -4.36 2.36
C ILE A 133 3.97 -4.78 0.94
N ALA A 134 4.54 -5.97 0.80
CA ALA A 134 4.85 -6.60 -0.47
C ALA A 134 3.76 -7.59 -0.86
N PHE A 135 3.49 -7.71 -2.15
CA PHE A 135 2.60 -8.72 -2.70
C PHE A 135 3.39 -9.54 -3.72
N GLU A 136 3.56 -10.82 -3.44
CA GLU A 136 4.44 -11.71 -4.16
C GLU A 136 3.64 -12.81 -4.85
N GLU A 137 4.14 -13.29 -5.99
CA GLU A 137 3.57 -14.47 -6.64
C GLU A 137 3.76 -15.68 -5.72
N THR A 138 2.70 -16.47 -5.59
CA THR A 138 2.81 -17.76 -4.87
C THR A 138 3.54 -18.77 -5.75
N PRO A 139 4.49 -19.53 -5.22
CA PRO A 139 5.22 -20.56 -5.99
C PRO A 139 4.31 -21.63 -6.59
#